data_42e187b096d5b303083b439431a3ba72
#
_entry.id   42e187b096d5b303083b439431a3ba72
#
_cell.length_a   1.000
_cell.length_b   1.000
_cell.length_c   1.000
_cell.angle_alpha   90.00
_cell.angle_beta   90.00
_cell.angle_gamma   90.00
#
_symmetry.space_group_name_H-M   'P 1'
#
loop_
_entity.id
_entity.type
_entity.pdbx_description
1 polymer ?
#
loop_
_entity_poly.entity_id
_entity_poly.type
_entity_poly.pdbx_seq_one_letter_code
_entity_poly.pdbx_strand_id
1 'polypeptide(L)'
;MEVEIKRGMTINVGDFSNIQPSVSIRFNVDDKLDEKYMNASNILDELFKLEVSTLTCEYNDIREKGKNVYSEETIENYKEGLKIIKDNFKELKE
;
A
#
# COMPACT_ATOMS: atom_id res chain seq x y z
N MET A 1 5.81 -23.37 -2.68
CA MET A 1 6.26 -22.61 -1.50
C MET A 1 5.57 -21.24 -1.49
N GLU A 2 5.03 -20.89 -0.35
CA GLU A 2 4.38 -19.58 -0.18
C GLU A 2 5.37 -18.58 0.42
N VAL A 3 5.42 -17.39 -0.15
CA VAL A 3 6.28 -16.32 0.33
C VAL A 3 5.42 -15.10 0.66
N GLU A 4 5.76 -14.42 1.75
CA GLU A 4 5.15 -13.16 2.12
C GLU A 4 6.23 -12.10 2.29
N ILE A 5 6.03 -10.94 1.69
CA ILE A 5 6.91 -9.78 1.90
C ILE A 5 6.08 -8.61 2.42
N LYS A 6 6.71 -7.79 3.26
CA LYS A 6 6.06 -6.66 3.93
C LYS A 6 6.87 -5.40 3.82
N ARG A 7 6.18 -4.27 3.84
CA ARG A 7 6.78 -2.94 3.99
C ARG A 7 6.01 -2.20 5.07
N GLY A 8 6.72 -1.48 5.92
CA GLY A 8 6.08 -0.67 6.95
C GLY A 8 7.02 0.40 7.47
N MET A 9 6.45 1.45 8.04
CA MET A 9 7.21 2.50 8.70
C MET A 9 6.31 3.24 9.69
N THR A 10 6.93 4.03 10.56
CA THR A 10 6.23 4.94 11.45
C THR A 10 6.54 6.37 11.03
N ILE A 11 5.49 7.17 10.82
CA ILE A 11 5.63 8.57 10.42
C ILE A 11 5.06 9.46 11.52
N ASN A 12 5.89 10.37 12.04
CA ASN A 12 5.43 11.35 13.00
C ASN A 12 4.73 12.49 12.26
N VAL A 13 3.47 12.74 12.60
CA VAL A 13 2.66 13.80 11.97
C VAL A 13 2.44 15.00 12.85
N GLY A 14 3.19 15.12 13.98
CA GLY A 14 3.08 16.20 14.92
C GLY A 14 2.11 15.89 16.06
N ASP A 15 2.06 16.77 17.08
CA ASP A 15 1.15 16.66 18.22
C ASP A 15 1.19 15.30 18.93
N PHE A 16 2.36 14.68 19.01
CA PHE A 16 2.56 13.35 19.58
C PHE A 16 1.77 12.24 18.87
N SER A 17 1.35 12.48 17.64
CA SER A 17 0.61 11.52 16.83
C SER A 17 1.50 10.89 15.77
N ASN A 18 1.25 9.61 15.49
CA ASN A 18 1.97 8.86 14.46
C ASN A 18 0.99 8.14 13.55
N ILE A 19 1.40 7.94 12.30
CA ILE A 19 0.73 7.01 11.41
C ILE A 19 1.69 5.88 11.09
N GLN A 20 1.15 4.67 10.88
CA GLN A 20 1.95 3.47 10.65
C GLN A 20 1.48 2.76 9.40
N PRO A 21 1.82 3.30 8.21
CA PRO A 21 1.44 2.62 6.97
C PRO A 21 2.18 1.29 6.86
N SER A 22 1.46 0.26 6.43
CA SER A 22 2.05 -1.04 6.16
C SER A 22 1.28 -1.74 5.06
N VAL A 23 2.00 -2.50 4.25
CA VAL A 23 1.42 -3.32 3.19
C VAL A 23 2.14 -4.65 3.16
N SER A 24 1.46 -5.70 2.72
CA SER A 24 2.06 -7.01 2.54
C SER A 24 1.50 -7.67 1.30
N ILE A 25 2.29 -8.59 0.75
CA ILE A 25 1.91 -9.38 -0.41
C ILE A 25 2.29 -10.83 -0.15
N ARG A 26 1.40 -11.76 -0.52
CA ARG A 26 1.66 -13.21 -0.48
C ARG A 26 1.57 -13.76 -1.88
N PHE A 27 2.50 -14.63 -2.22
CA PHE A 27 2.51 -15.28 -3.53
C PHE A 27 3.12 -16.66 -3.45
N ASN A 28 2.73 -17.52 -4.39
CA ASN A 28 3.29 -18.87 -4.50
C ASN A 28 4.45 -18.88 -5.48
N VAL A 29 5.49 -19.61 -5.13
CA VAL A 29 6.72 -19.70 -5.92
C VAL A 29 7.05 -21.16 -6.18
N ASP A 30 7.46 -21.44 -7.39
CA ASP A 30 8.03 -22.73 -7.78
C ASP A 30 9.44 -22.52 -8.33
N ASP A 31 9.59 -22.56 -9.64
CA ASP A 31 10.91 -22.50 -10.29
C ASP A 31 11.41 -21.07 -10.57
N LYS A 32 10.55 -20.06 -10.44
CA LYS A 32 10.86 -18.69 -10.83
C LYS A 32 10.89 -17.73 -9.64
N LEU A 33 11.55 -18.16 -8.57
CA LEU A 33 11.61 -17.39 -7.33
C LEU A 33 12.11 -15.96 -7.52
N ASP A 34 13.25 -15.80 -8.23
CA ASP A 34 13.86 -14.49 -8.38
C ASP A 34 12.98 -13.53 -9.13
N GLU A 35 12.40 -13.98 -10.24
CA GLU A 35 11.52 -13.17 -11.06
C GLU A 35 10.24 -12.76 -10.32
N LYS A 36 9.59 -13.73 -9.67
CA LYS A 36 8.38 -13.45 -8.89
C LYS A 36 8.65 -12.55 -7.70
N TYR A 37 9.78 -12.75 -7.02
CA TYR A 37 10.17 -11.90 -5.90
C TYR A 37 10.37 -10.44 -6.36
N MET A 38 11.06 -10.22 -7.48
CA MET A 38 11.28 -8.87 -8.00
C MET A 38 9.97 -8.20 -8.39
N ASN A 39 9.07 -8.92 -9.05
CA ASN A 39 7.75 -8.40 -9.42
C ASN A 39 6.94 -8.04 -8.19
N ALA A 40 6.90 -8.92 -7.21
CA ALA A 40 6.18 -8.69 -5.95
C ALA A 40 6.74 -7.50 -5.21
N SER A 41 8.06 -7.37 -5.15
CA SER A 41 8.72 -6.26 -4.48
C SER A 41 8.38 -4.92 -5.15
N ASN A 42 8.38 -4.87 -6.49
CA ASN A 42 8.03 -3.66 -7.23
C ASN A 42 6.57 -3.25 -6.99
N ILE A 43 5.66 -4.22 -7.04
CA ILE A 43 4.24 -3.96 -6.76
C ILE A 43 4.07 -3.45 -5.33
N LEU A 44 4.74 -4.09 -4.39
CA LEU A 44 4.68 -3.73 -2.98
C LEU A 44 5.19 -2.31 -2.73
N ASP A 45 6.29 -1.92 -3.39
CA ASP A 45 6.83 -0.57 -3.26
C ASP A 45 5.85 0.49 -3.76
N GLU A 46 5.20 0.23 -4.89
CA GLU A 46 4.18 1.14 -5.42
C GLU A 46 2.98 1.25 -4.48
N LEU A 47 2.49 0.11 -3.98
CA LEU A 47 1.38 0.08 -3.03
C LEU A 47 1.76 0.77 -1.73
N PHE A 48 3.01 0.62 -1.27
CA PHE A 48 3.47 1.26 -0.06
C PHE A 48 3.49 2.79 -0.20
N LYS A 49 3.96 3.30 -1.32
CA LYS A 49 3.94 4.75 -1.60
C LYS A 49 2.52 5.29 -1.56
N LEU A 50 1.58 4.57 -2.17
CA LEU A 50 0.17 4.96 -2.14
C LEU A 50 -0.41 4.88 -0.73
N GLU A 51 -0.04 3.86 0.04
CA GLU A 51 -0.50 3.71 1.43
C GLU A 51 -0.01 4.86 2.30
N VAL A 52 1.24 5.26 2.17
CA VAL A 52 1.79 6.43 2.88
C VAL A 52 0.99 7.68 2.52
N SER A 53 0.78 7.92 1.24
CA SER A 53 0.01 9.07 0.76
C SER A 53 -1.42 9.06 1.26
N THR A 54 -2.08 7.90 1.16
CA THR A 54 -3.48 7.73 1.57
C THR A 54 -3.67 7.96 3.06
N LEU A 55 -2.83 7.35 3.90
CA LEU A 55 -2.93 7.55 5.36
C LEU A 55 -2.66 8.99 5.76
N THR A 56 -1.72 9.65 5.09
CA THR A 56 -1.46 11.07 5.34
C THR A 56 -2.67 11.92 4.99
N CYS A 57 -3.28 11.67 3.85
CA CYS A 57 -4.49 12.38 3.42
C CYS A 57 -5.67 12.11 4.37
N GLU A 58 -5.87 10.85 4.78
CA GLU A 58 -6.92 10.50 5.74
C GLU A 58 -6.71 11.19 7.09
N TYR A 59 -5.47 11.21 7.57
CA TYR A 59 -5.16 11.90 8.82
C TYR A 59 -5.53 13.38 8.75
N ASN A 60 -5.17 14.04 7.64
CA ASN A 60 -5.50 15.43 7.43
C ASN A 60 -7.02 15.66 7.33
N ASP A 61 -7.72 14.77 6.63
CA ASP A 61 -9.19 14.86 6.50
C ASP A 61 -9.88 14.75 7.86
N ILE A 62 -9.45 13.78 8.69
CA ILE A 62 -10.02 13.59 10.02
C ILE A 62 -9.74 14.82 10.89
N ARG A 63 -8.55 15.36 10.80
CA ARG A 63 -8.14 16.54 11.59
C ARG A 63 -8.91 17.79 11.20
N GLU A 64 -9.17 17.99 9.92
CA GLU A 64 -9.79 19.20 9.40
C GLU A 64 -11.32 19.12 9.30
N LYS A 65 -11.85 17.96 8.92
CA LYS A 65 -13.26 17.79 8.55
C LYS A 65 -14.04 16.80 9.40
N GLY A 66 -13.35 16.06 10.26
CA GLY A 66 -13.95 15.01 11.08
C GLY A 66 -13.96 13.65 10.40
N LYS A 67 -14.45 12.63 11.13
CA LYS A 67 -14.48 11.26 10.66
C LYS A 67 -15.40 11.05 9.47
N ASN A 68 -15.00 10.17 8.57
CA ASN A 68 -15.78 9.71 7.42
C ASN A 68 -15.99 10.74 6.31
N VAL A 69 -15.18 11.80 6.30
CA VAL A 69 -15.20 12.79 5.22
C VAL A 69 -13.85 12.73 4.51
N TYR A 70 -13.84 12.13 3.32
CA TYR A 70 -12.61 11.94 2.54
C TYR A 70 -12.49 12.98 1.44
N SER A 71 -11.29 13.53 1.27
CA SER A 71 -10.98 14.42 0.17
C SER A 71 -10.94 13.67 -1.16
N GLU A 72 -11.01 14.41 -2.26
CA GLU A 72 -10.87 13.82 -3.59
C GLU A 72 -9.51 13.14 -3.76
N GLU A 73 -8.46 13.70 -3.18
CA GLU A 73 -7.12 13.13 -3.23
C GLU A 73 -7.06 11.75 -2.56
N THR A 74 -7.68 11.61 -1.39
CA THR A 74 -7.76 10.33 -0.69
C THR A 74 -8.50 9.30 -1.54
N ILE A 75 -9.63 9.69 -2.13
CA ILE A 75 -10.42 8.80 -2.99
C ILE A 75 -9.62 8.37 -4.23
N GLU A 76 -8.91 9.29 -4.86
CA GLU A 76 -8.07 8.97 -6.01
C GLU A 76 -6.94 8.01 -5.67
N ASN A 77 -6.32 8.16 -4.49
CA ASN A 77 -5.28 7.23 -4.04
C ASN A 77 -5.83 5.81 -3.86
N TYR A 78 -7.02 5.66 -3.31
CA TYR A 78 -7.66 4.34 -3.21
C TYR A 78 -7.94 3.73 -4.59
N LYS A 79 -8.44 4.50 -5.52
CA LYS A 79 -8.70 4.03 -6.89
C LYS A 79 -7.43 3.59 -7.58
N GLU A 80 -6.36 4.34 -7.41
CA GLU A 80 -5.06 4.01 -8.00
C GLU A 80 -4.48 2.73 -7.42
N GLY A 81 -4.61 2.55 -6.11
CA GLY A 81 -4.19 1.30 -5.46
C GLY A 81 -4.96 0.10 -5.99
N LEU A 82 -6.27 0.22 -6.15
CA LEU A 82 -7.09 -0.86 -6.72
C LEU A 82 -6.69 -1.18 -8.16
N LYS A 83 -6.34 -0.17 -8.94
CA LYS A 83 -5.86 -0.36 -10.31
C LYS A 83 -4.54 -1.13 -10.34
N ILE A 84 -3.60 -0.78 -9.49
CA ILE A 84 -2.31 -1.47 -9.38
C ILE A 84 -2.54 -2.95 -9.06
N ILE A 85 -3.41 -3.24 -8.11
CA ILE A 85 -3.75 -4.62 -7.73
C ILE A 85 -4.32 -5.37 -8.92
N LYS A 86 -5.29 -4.79 -9.62
CA LYS A 86 -5.92 -5.43 -10.77
C LYS A 86 -4.94 -5.70 -11.91
N ASP A 87 -4.09 -4.74 -12.22
CA ASP A 87 -3.20 -4.82 -13.38
C ASP A 87 -2.04 -5.78 -13.15
N ASN A 88 -1.58 -5.92 -11.91
CA ASN A 88 -0.33 -6.63 -11.61
C ASN A 88 -0.50 -7.93 -10.82
N PHE A 89 -1.62 -8.11 -10.12
CA PHE A 89 -1.79 -9.26 -9.24
C PHE A 89 -1.87 -10.59 -10.00
N LYS A 90 -2.30 -10.58 -11.24
CA LYS A 90 -2.35 -11.77 -12.08
C LYS A 90 -0.97 -12.40 -12.27
N GLU A 91 0.05 -11.58 -12.44
CA GLU A 91 1.42 -12.05 -12.65
C GLU A 91 1.95 -12.80 -11.42
N LEU A 92 1.47 -12.46 -10.24
CA LEU A 92 1.90 -13.11 -9.00
C LEU A 92 1.23 -14.46 -8.77
N LYS A 93 0.02 -14.67 -9.31
CA LYS A 93 -0.73 -15.92 -9.13
C LYS A 93 -0.32 -17.01 -10.11
N GLU A 94 0.27 -16.65 -11.20
CA GLU A 94 0.78 -17.60 -12.19
C GLU A 94 2.25 -18.00 -11.88
#